data_e70e72558af0f0b3d93ec9ed59738b74
#
_entry.id   e70e72558af0f0b3d93ec9ed59738b74
#
_cell.length_a   1.000
_cell.length_b   1.000
_cell.length_c   1.000
_cell.angle_alpha   90.00
_cell.angle_beta   90.00
_cell.angle_gamma   90.00
#
_symmetry.space_group_name_H-M   'P 1'
#
loop_
_entity.id
_entity.type
_entity.pdbx_description
1 polymer ?
#
loop_
_entity_poly.entity_id
_entity_poly.type
_entity_poly.pdbx_seq_one_letter_code
_entity_poly.pdbx_strand_id
1 'polypeptide(L)'
;MSKTLVIAEKPSVAQDIVRALTPIAGKFDKYDDYFESEHYVVTSAVGHLVEIQAPEEFDVKRGKWSFAHLPVIPPRFDLKPVDKTKSRLAAVVKQAKRKDVTQLINACDAGREGELIFRLIEQYAGGAKGGLGKPIQRLWLQSMTPQAIRDGFNNLRSDAQMQGLADAARSRSEADWLVGINGTRAMTAFNSRDGGFFLTTVGRVQTPTLSLIVTREEKIRAFQSRDYFEVHANFAAQAGQYAGKWFDPKFKKSDDPEAKADRLWKAEDAQAIASAVQGQPATVTEESKPSTQASPLLFDLTSLQREANGKFGFSAKTTLALAQSLYERHKALTYPRTDSRALPEDYLPVAKQTFEMLADSGM
;
A
#
# COMPACT_ATOMS: atom_id res chain seq x y z
N MET A 1 -3.24 35.37 -21.83
CA MET A 1 -3.22 35.28 -20.35
C MET A 1 -2.34 34.15 -19.92
N SER A 2 -1.69 34.23 -18.77
CA SER A 2 -0.90 33.14 -18.22
C SER A 2 -1.80 32.09 -17.59
N LYS A 3 -1.48 30.81 -17.76
CA LYS A 3 -2.23 29.67 -17.21
C LYS A 3 -1.37 28.81 -16.31
N THR A 4 -2.01 28.11 -15.40
CA THR A 4 -1.41 27.11 -14.52
C THR A 4 -1.80 25.72 -15.00
N LEU A 5 -0.81 24.84 -15.20
CA LEU A 5 -1.04 23.44 -15.54
C LEU A 5 -1.12 22.62 -14.26
N VAL A 6 -2.21 21.91 -14.09
CA VAL A 6 -2.44 20.94 -13.01
C VAL A 6 -2.27 19.53 -13.58
N ILE A 7 -1.36 18.74 -13.01
CA ILE A 7 -1.13 17.36 -13.42
C ILE A 7 -1.57 16.43 -12.30
N ALA A 8 -2.67 15.71 -12.49
CA ALA A 8 -3.17 14.67 -11.61
C ALA A 8 -2.55 13.30 -11.95
N GLU A 9 -2.59 12.34 -11.02
CA GLU A 9 -2.09 10.99 -11.28
C GLU A 9 -3.02 10.18 -12.20
N LYS A 10 -4.33 10.43 -12.12
CA LYS A 10 -5.36 9.66 -12.83
C LYS A 10 -6.41 10.56 -13.47
N PRO A 11 -7.03 10.13 -14.59
CA PRO A 11 -8.09 10.92 -15.25
C PRO A 11 -9.28 11.21 -14.34
N SER A 12 -9.67 10.28 -13.46
CA SER A 12 -10.78 10.48 -12.53
C SER A 12 -10.51 11.62 -11.53
N VAL A 13 -9.27 11.71 -11.04
CA VAL A 13 -8.83 12.78 -10.13
C VAL A 13 -8.82 14.13 -10.85
N ALA A 14 -8.37 14.17 -12.11
CA ALA A 14 -8.45 15.39 -12.93
C ALA A 14 -9.91 15.88 -13.10
N GLN A 15 -10.85 14.97 -13.32
CA GLN A 15 -12.29 15.29 -13.40
C GLN A 15 -12.85 15.82 -12.08
N ASP A 16 -12.46 15.21 -10.95
CA ASP A 16 -12.90 15.66 -9.63
C ASP A 16 -12.36 17.07 -9.31
N ILE A 17 -11.09 17.35 -9.68
CA ILE A 17 -10.49 18.69 -9.57
C ILE A 17 -11.26 19.70 -10.43
N VAL A 18 -11.54 19.40 -11.68
CA VAL A 18 -12.31 20.28 -12.58
C VAL A 18 -13.70 20.57 -12.00
N ARG A 19 -14.39 19.53 -11.51
CA ARG A 19 -15.70 19.69 -10.89
C ARG A 19 -15.65 20.60 -9.66
N ALA A 20 -14.63 20.43 -8.82
CA ALA A 20 -14.46 21.23 -7.61
C ALA A 20 -14.10 22.69 -7.90
N LEU A 21 -13.33 22.96 -8.97
CA LEU A 21 -12.89 24.29 -9.36
C LEU A 21 -13.89 25.06 -10.22
N THR A 22 -14.79 24.40 -10.94
CA THR A 22 -15.76 25.04 -11.83
C THR A 22 -16.52 26.21 -11.18
N PRO A 23 -16.99 26.12 -9.92
CA PRO A 23 -17.71 27.23 -9.27
C PRO A 23 -16.85 28.47 -9.01
N ILE A 24 -15.52 28.35 -8.94
CA ILE A 24 -14.59 29.43 -8.59
C ILE A 24 -13.68 29.88 -9.75
N ALA A 25 -13.37 28.97 -10.69
CA ALA A 25 -12.47 29.21 -11.82
C ALA A 25 -13.21 29.31 -13.18
N GLY A 26 -14.54 29.27 -13.16
CA GLY A 26 -15.37 29.31 -14.37
C GLY A 26 -15.44 27.95 -15.08
N LYS A 27 -16.10 27.95 -16.22
CA LYS A 27 -16.33 26.77 -17.05
C LYS A 27 -15.00 26.21 -17.60
N PHE A 28 -14.87 24.91 -17.59
CA PHE A 28 -13.79 24.20 -18.27
C PHE A 28 -14.32 23.59 -19.57
N ASP A 29 -13.63 23.85 -20.67
CA ASP A 29 -13.82 23.14 -21.92
C ASP A 29 -13.06 21.82 -21.87
N LYS A 30 -13.71 20.76 -22.36
CA LYS A 30 -13.13 19.40 -22.37
C LYS A 30 -12.50 19.11 -23.71
N TYR A 31 -11.25 18.66 -23.67
CA TYR A 31 -10.49 18.11 -24.80
C TYR A 31 -10.17 16.64 -24.55
N ASP A 32 -9.63 15.95 -25.52
CA ASP A 32 -9.33 14.50 -25.40
C ASP A 32 -8.39 14.18 -24.24
N ASP A 33 -7.37 15.02 -24.03
CA ASP A 33 -6.30 14.77 -23.06
C ASP A 33 -6.28 15.73 -21.86
N TYR A 34 -7.11 16.77 -21.86
CA TYR A 34 -7.10 17.80 -20.82
C TYR A 34 -8.41 18.57 -20.76
N PHE A 35 -8.55 19.35 -19.70
CA PHE A 35 -9.60 20.35 -19.52
C PHE A 35 -8.96 21.73 -19.47
N GLU A 36 -9.62 22.75 -19.96
CA GLU A 36 -9.07 24.10 -19.98
C GLU A 36 -10.10 25.15 -19.61
N SER A 37 -9.72 26.06 -18.72
CA SER A 37 -10.45 27.28 -18.39
C SER A 37 -9.59 28.49 -18.72
N GLU A 38 -10.04 29.67 -18.34
CA GLU A 38 -9.28 30.90 -18.51
C GLU A 38 -7.92 30.85 -17.79
N HIS A 39 -7.87 30.25 -16.58
CA HIS A 39 -6.71 30.28 -15.71
C HIS A 39 -5.98 28.92 -15.58
N TYR A 40 -6.66 27.82 -15.88
CA TYR A 40 -6.14 26.48 -15.64
C TYR A 40 -6.18 25.60 -16.88
N VAL A 41 -5.17 24.77 -17.00
CA VAL A 41 -5.16 23.56 -17.82
C VAL A 41 -5.05 22.38 -16.87
N VAL A 42 -6.00 21.45 -16.90
CA VAL A 42 -5.99 20.26 -16.01
C VAL A 42 -5.83 19.01 -16.86
N THR A 43 -4.78 18.27 -16.61
CA THR A 43 -4.50 17.00 -17.28
C THR A 43 -4.14 15.91 -16.26
N SER A 44 -3.92 14.71 -16.70
CA SER A 44 -3.50 13.63 -15.81
C SER A 44 -2.45 12.71 -16.43
N ALA A 45 -1.68 12.05 -15.60
CA ALA A 45 -1.02 10.81 -15.95
C ALA A 45 -2.04 9.64 -15.96
N VAL A 46 -1.55 8.43 -16.09
CA VAL A 46 -2.27 7.15 -15.87
C VAL A 46 -1.38 6.21 -15.04
N GLY A 47 -0.79 6.74 -13.99
CA GLY A 47 0.32 6.16 -13.25
C GLY A 47 1.66 6.57 -13.86
N HIS A 48 2.68 5.72 -13.78
CA HIS A 48 3.99 6.02 -14.35
C HIS A 48 3.95 6.15 -15.89
N LEU A 49 4.43 7.29 -16.39
CA LEU A 49 4.60 7.58 -17.82
C LEU A 49 6.06 7.52 -18.26
N VAL A 50 6.98 7.58 -17.30
CA VAL A 50 8.43 7.67 -17.50
C VAL A 50 9.10 6.64 -16.59
N GLU A 51 10.14 5.99 -17.10
CA GLU A 51 10.97 5.03 -16.35
C GLU A 51 12.46 5.27 -16.60
N ILE A 52 13.32 4.72 -15.73
CA ILE A 52 14.76 4.75 -15.90
C ILE A 52 15.15 3.80 -17.03
N GLN A 53 16.05 4.22 -17.91
CA GLN A 53 16.55 3.41 -19.01
C GLN A 53 17.24 2.13 -18.52
N ALA A 54 17.04 1.03 -19.24
CA ALA A 54 17.80 -0.19 -19.01
C ALA A 54 19.26 -0.05 -19.48
N PRO A 55 20.21 -0.81 -18.89
CA PRO A 55 21.62 -0.74 -19.29
C PRO A 55 21.86 -0.98 -20.78
N GLU A 56 21.06 -1.81 -21.42
CA GLU A 56 21.14 -2.13 -22.83
C GLU A 56 20.90 -0.92 -23.74
N GLU A 57 20.24 0.10 -23.24
CA GLU A 57 19.88 1.31 -24.02
C GLU A 57 20.98 2.36 -24.02
N PHE A 58 21.96 2.27 -23.12
CA PHE A 58 23.07 3.21 -23.06
C PHE A 58 24.47 2.59 -23.15
N ASP A 59 24.61 1.28 -22.86
CA ASP A 59 25.87 0.55 -22.95
C ASP A 59 25.64 -0.93 -23.28
N VAL A 60 25.76 -1.33 -24.54
CA VAL A 60 25.58 -2.72 -25.01
C VAL A 60 26.55 -3.69 -24.32
N LYS A 61 27.77 -3.26 -23.96
CA LYS A 61 28.73 -4.10 -23.22
C LYS A 61 28.25 -4.43 -21.83
N ARG A 62 27.63 -3.47 -21.17
CA ARG A 62 27.03 -3.64 -19.84
C ARG A 62 25.68 -4.36 -19.90
N GLY A 63 25.09 -4.48 -21.08
CA GLY A 63 23.89 -5.26 -21.34
C GLY A 63 24.05 -6.76 -21.19
N LYS A 64 25.29 -7.31 -21.22
CA LYS A 64 25.56 -8.74 -21.07
C LYS A 64 25.45 -9.18 -19.61
N TRP A 65 24.85 -10.33 -19.42
CA TRP A 65 24.61 -10.90 -18.09
C TRP A 65 25.77 -11.84 -17.71
N SER A 66 26.86 -11.24 -17.25
CA SER A 66 28.00 -11.96 -16.71
C SER A 66 28.64 -11.17 -15.56
N PHE A 67 29.34 -11.86 -14.66
CA PHE A 67 30.03 -11.22 -13.54
C PHE A 67 31.08 -10.19 -13.98
N ALA A 68 31.71 -10.39 -15.15
CA ALA A 68 32.69 -9.48 -15.69
C ALA A 68 32.13 -8.07 -16.02
N HIS A 69 30.80 -7.95 -16.13
CA HIS A 69 30.13 -6.70 -16.47
C HIS A 69 29.33 -6.12 -15.28
N LEU A 70 29.56 -6.61 -14.07
CA LEU A 70 28.92 -6.16 -12.85
C LEU A 70 29.92 -5.49 -11.90
N PRO A 71 29.52 -4.51 -11.10
CA PRO A 71 28.18 -3.91 -11.09
C PRO A 71 27.96 -2.92 -12.24
N VAL A 72 26.71 -2.82 -12.70
CA VAL A 72 26.27 -1.76 -13.61
C VAL A 72 25.88 -0.55 -12.77
N ILE A 73 26.68 0.51 -12.86
CA ILE A 73 26.43 1.80 -12.19
C ILE A 73 26.43 2.86 -13.27
N PRO A 74 25.25 3.43 -13.63
CA PRO A 74 25.20 4.46 -14.65
C PRO A 74 25.79 5.77 -14.10
N PRO A 75 26.45 6.59 -14.94
CA PRO A 75 26.95 7.90 -14.51
C PRO A 75 25.80 8.87 -14.16
N ARG A 76 24.63 8.63 -14.73
CA ARG A 76 23.37 9.29 -14.44
C ARG A 76 22.22 8.37 -14.83
N PHE A 77 21.05 8.58 -14.21
CA PHE A 77 19.84 7.83 -14.50
C PHE A 77 19.05 8.53 -15.61
N ASP A 78 19.32 8.14 -16.86
CA ASP A 78 18.57 8.64 -18.01
C ASP A 78 17.17 8.05 -18.04
N LEU A 79 16.23 8.85 -18.56
CA LEU A 79 14.80 8.55 -18.55
C LEU A 79 14.29 8.21 -19.95
N LYS A 80 13.34 7.30 -20.02
CA LYS A 80 12.60 6.98 -21.25
C LYS A 80 11.09 6.90 -20.99
N PRO A 81 10.27 7.08 -22.04
CA PRO A 81 8.84 6.84 -21.94
C PRO A 81 8.54 5.37 -21.67
N VAL A 82 7.52 5.11 -20.85
CA VAL A 82 6.91 3.79 -20.76
C VAL A 82 6.14 3.51 -22.05
N ASP A 83 6.47 2.43 -22.75
CA ASP A 83 5.98 2.15 -24.12
C ASP A 83 4.45 2.20 -24.25
N LYS A 84 3.74 1.61 -23.28
CA LYS A 84 2.27 1.54 -23.29
C LYS A 84 1.57 2.90 -23.08
N THR A 85 2.30 3.90 -22.59
CA THR A 85 1.74 5.20 -22.21
C THR A 85 2.41 6.38 -22.94
N LYS A 86 3.18 6.12 -24.00
CA LYS A 86 3.89 7.14 -24.79
C LYS A 86 2.98 8.27 -25.30
N SER A 87 1.80 7.94 -25.81
CA SER A 87 0.84 8.94 -26.30
C SER A 87 0.37 9.86 -25.18
N ARG A 88 0.10 9.28 -24.00
CA ARG A 88 -0.30 10.06 -22.81
C ARG A 88 0.81 10.98 -22.34
N LEU A 89 2.05 10.47 -22.28
CA LEU A 89 3.21 11.29 -21.94
C LEU A 89 3.37 12.46 -22.92
N ALA A 90 3.27 12.20 -24.23
CA ALA A 90 3.36 13.23 -25.24
C ALA A 90 2.30 14.32 -25.07
N ALA A 91 1.06 13.94 -24.75
CA ALA A 91 -0.02 14.87 -24.48
C ALA A 91 0.29 15.75 -23.24
N VAL A 92 0.70 15.17 -22.14
CA VAL A 92 1.06 15.90 -20.90
C VAL A 92 2.24 16.84 -21.15
N VAL A 93 3.30 16.37 -21.80
CA VAL A 93 4.50 17.16 -22.13
C VAL A 93 4.15 18.32 -23.07
N LYS A 94 3.26 18.10 -24.05
CA LYS A 94 2.76 19.17 -24.94
C LYS A 94 2.10 20.31 -24.14
N GLN A 95 1.24 19.98 -23.17
CA GLN A 95 0.64 20.99 -22.32
C GLN A 95 1.67 21.69 -21.41
N ALA A 96 2.59 20.93 -20.83
CA ALA A 96 3.62 21.48 -19.96
C ALA A 96 4.59 22.45 -20.66
N LYS A 97 4.83 22.25 -21.97
CA LYS A 97 5.71 23.11 -22.80
C LYS A 97 5.01 24.32 -23.41
N ARG A 98 3.70 24.49 -23.22
CA ARG A 98 2.97 25.69 -23.73
C ARG A 98 3.60 26.97 -23.18
N LYS A 99 3.67 27.98 -24.01
CA LYS A 99 4.23 29.30 -23.62
C LYS A 99 3.33 30.06 -22.67
N ASP A 100 2.01 29.88 -22.78
CA ASP A 100 1.02 30.48 -21.91
C ASP A 100 0.87 29.75 -20.56
N VAL A 101 1.40 28.52 -20.43
CA VAL A 101 1.52 27.82 -19.16
C VAL A 101 2.79 28.29 -18.46
N THR A 102 2.63 29.07 -17.40
CA THR A 102 3.73 29.70 -16.67
C THR A 102 4.04 29.05 -15.34
N GLN A 103 3.17 28.16 -14.86
CA GLN A 103 3.27 27.49 -13.56
C GLN A 103 2.75 26.06 -13.64
N LEU A 104 3.30 25.18 -12.81
CA LEU A 104 2.89 23.79 -12.68
C LEU A 104 2.37 23.50 -11.28
N ILE A 105 1.29 22.73 -11.17
CA ILE A 105 0.80 22.16 -9.91
C ILE A 105 0.87 20.65 -10.01
N ASN A 106 1.64 20.05 -9.10
CA ASN A 106 1.62 18.61 -8.86
C ASN A 106 0.37 18.26 -8.04
N ALA A 107 -0.59 17.62 -8.67
CA ALA A 107 -1.83 17.11 -8.08
C ALA A 107 -1.91 15.58 -8.12
N CYS A 108 -0.77 14.90 -8.19
CA CYS A 108 -0.69 13.44 -8.02
C CYS A 108 -0.99 13.04 -6.58
N ASP A 109 -1.21 11.76 -6.33
CA ASP A 109 -1.56 11.24 -5.00
C ASP A 109 -0.57 11.72 -3.92
N ALA A 110 -1.09 11.97 -2.71
CA ALA A 110 -0.31 12.52 -1.59
C ALA A 110 0.65 11.45 -1.02
N GLY A 111 1.84 11.39 -1.56
CA GLY A 111 2.85 10.41 -1.17
C GLY A 111 4.09 10.44 -2.05
N ARG A 112 5.06 9.58 -1.70
CA ARG A 112 6.32 9.45 -2.45
C ARG A 112 6.10 9.08 -3.92
N GLU A 113 5.14 8.20 -4.19
CA GLU A 113 4.87 7.70 -5.54
C GLU A 113 4.31 8.81 -6.44
N GLY A 114 3.30 9.55 -5.97
CA GLY A 114 2.76 10.69 -6.72
C GLY A 114 3.79 11.81 -6.91
N GLU A 115 4.66 12.03 -5.93
CA GLU A 115 5.77 12.98 -6.11
C GLU A 115 6.74 12.50 -7.20
N LEU A 116 7.12 11.22 -7.19
CA LEU A 116 8.01 10.64 -8.20
C LEU A 116 7.43 10.73 -9.61
N ILE A 117 6.16 10.36 -9.79
CA ILE A 117 5.48 10.42 -11.10
C ILE A 117 5.57 11.82 -11.70
N PHE A 118 5.23 12.84 -10.91
CA PHE A 118 5.29 14.22 -11.38
C PHE A 118 6.73 14.65 -11.71
N ARG A 119 7.69 14.38 -10.82
CA ARG A 119 9.10 14.79 -11.00
C ARG A 119 9.73 14.14 -12.22
N LEU A 120 9.45 12.87 -12.48
CA LEU A 120 9.94 12.20 -13.68
C LEU A 120 9.34 12.79 -14.97
N ILE A 121 8.05 13.17 -14.97
CA ILE A 121 7.42 13.84 -16.11
C ILE A 121 8.05 15.22 -16.35
N GLU A 122 8.24 16.00 -15.31
CA GLU A 122 8.82 17.34 -15.35
C GLU A 122 10.28 17.29 -15.83
N GLN A 123 11.08 16.40 -15.28
CA GLN A 123 12.47 16.17 -15.68
C GLN A 123 12.56 15.72 -17.15
N TYR A 124 11.74 14.76 -17.55
CA TYR A 124 11.70 14.29 -18.94
C TYR A 124 11.28 15.40 -19.91
N ALA A 125 10.30 16.19 -19.54
CA ALA A 125 9.85 17.32 -20.35
C ALA A 125 10.91 18.42 -20.50
N GLY A 126 11.75 18.63 -19.49
CA GLY A 126 12.88 19.57 -19.53
C GLY A 126 14.07 19.08 -20.34
N GLY A 127 14.18 17.78 -20.59
CA GLY A 127 15.26 17.16 -21.36
C GLY A 127 16.63 17.42 -20.70
N ALA A 128 17.61 17.79 -21.50
CA ALA A 128 19.00 18.01 -21.04
C ALA A 128 19.14 19.08 -19.94
N LYS A 129 18.14 19.95 -19.77
CA LYS A 129 18.12 20.97 -18.72
C LYS A 129 17.70 20.41 -17.36
N GLY A 130 17.23 19.16 -17.29
CA GLY A 130 16.81 18.50 -16.05
C GLY A 130 15.49 18.98 -15.47
N GLY A 131 14.78 19.89 -16.16
CA GLY A 131 13.47 20.40 -15.77
C GLY A 131 12.97 21.48 -16.71
N LEU A 132 11.70 21.87 -16.57
CA LEU A 132 11.07 22.90 -17.42
C LEU A 132 11.40 24.34 -17.03
N GLY A 133 11.97 24.53 -15.83
CA GLY A 133 12.28 25.86 -15.28
C GLY A 133 11.06 26.71 -14.95
N LYS A 134 9.89 26.09 -14.80
CA LYS A 134 8.65 26.74 -14.38
C LYS A 134 8.44 26.57 -12.88
N PRO A 135 7.89 27.58 -12.17
CA PRO A 135 7.52 27.43 -10.77
C PRO A 135 6.61 26.22 -10.54
N ILE A 136 6.89 25.47 -9.50
CA ILE A 136 6.13 24.27 -9.12
C ILE A 136 5.48 24.50 -7.76
N GLN A 137 4.25 24.09 -7.64
CA GLN A 137 3.52 23.98 -6.37
C GLN A 137 2.90 22.59 -6.22
N ARG A 138 2.59 22.23 -4.98
CA ARG A 138 2.02 20.92 -4.64
C ARG A 138 0.64 21.04 -4.03
N LEU A 139 -0.34 20.44 -4.70
CA LEU A 139 -1.66 20.18 -4.14
C LEU A 139 -1.59 18.88 -3.31
N TRP A 140 -1.75 19.01 -2.00
CA TRP A 140 -1.66 17.87 -1.09
C TRP A 140 -3.04 17.54 -0.54
N LEU A 141 -3.68 16.50 -1.08
CA LEU A 141 -5.04 16.11 -0.71
C LEU A 141 -5.04 14.83 0.13
N GLN A 142 -5.70 14.89 1.27
CA GLN A 142 -6.03 13.73 2.12
C GLN A 142 -7.51 13.36 2.04
N SER A 143 -8.32 14.21 1.44
CA SER A 143 -9.74 14.04 1.15
C SER A 143 -10.04 14.49 -0.27
N MET A 144 -11.03 13.86 -0.91
CA MET A 144 -11.46 14.16 -2.28
C MET A 144 -12.82 14.86 -2.34
N THR A 145 -13.32 15.36 -1.21
CA THR A 145 -14.53 16.19 -1.22
C THR A 145 -14.28 17.48 -2.03
N PRO A 146 -15.29 18.03 -2.72
CA PRO A 146 -15.12 19.28 -3.47
C PRO A 146 -14.59 20.44 -2.62
N GLN A 147 -14.97 20.49 -1.34
CA GLN A 147 -14.47 21.50 -0.42
C GLN A 147 -12.99 21.29 -0.10
N ALA A 148 -12.58 20.06 0.25
CA ALA A 148 -11.17 19.75 0.53
C ALA A 148 -10.26 20.07 -0.67
N ILE A 149 -10.73 19.81 -1.91
CA ILE A 149 -9.99 20.18 -3.11
C ILE A 149 -9.82 21.70 -3.20
N ARG A 150 -10.89 22.49 -3.02
CA ARG A 150 -10.81 23.98 -3.04
C ARG A 150 -9.88 24.51 -1.96
N ASP A 151 -9.99 23.98 -0.75
CA ASP A 151 -9.14 24.37 0.38
C ASP A 151 -7.67 24.01 0.10
N GLY A 152 -7.41 22.88 -0.56
CA GLY A 152 -6.09 22.48 -1.02
C GLY A 152 -5.51 23.47 -2.04
N PHE A 153 -6.30 23.97 -2.97
CA PHE A 153 -5.86 25.01 -3.92
C PHE A 153 -5.57 26.36 -3.25
N ASN A 154 -6.26 26.68 -2.17
CA ASN A 154 -5.95 27.87 -1.36
C ASN A 154 -4.70 27.69 -0.48
N ASN A 155 -4.25 26.44 -0.25
CA ASN A 155 -3.15 26.08 0.63
C ASN A 155 -2.09 25.22 -0.07
N LEU A 156 -1.69 25.61 -1.28
CA LEU A 156 -0.66 24.91 -2.04
C LEU A 156 0.68 24.97 -1.31
N ARG A 157 1.38 23.82 -1.27
CA ARG A 157 2.74 23.75 -0.73
C ARG A 157 3.74 24.22 -1.76
N SER A 158 4.79 24.89 -1.31
CA SER A 158 5.90 25.32 -2.17
C SER A 158 6.74 24.12 -2.61
N ASP A 159 7.47 24.28 -3.72
CA ASP A 159 8.44 23.29 -4.19
C ASP A 159 9.52 22.99 -3.15
N ALA A 160 10.01 24.00 -2.46
CA ALA A 160 11.02 23.84 -1.40
C ALA A 160 10.54 22.95 -0.25
N GLN A 161 9.26 23.02 0.13
CA GLN A 161 8.69 22.14 1.17
C GLN A 161 8.59 20.67 0.71
N MET A 162 8.61 20.42 -0.59
CA MET A 162 8.45 19.08 -1.17
C MET A 162 9.78 18.44 -1.58
N GLN A 163 10.89 19.20 -1.57
CA GLN A 163 12.19 18.73 -2.07
C GLN A 163 12.67 17.49 -1.34
N GLY A 164 12.60 17.44 0.00
CA GLY A 164 12.99 16.24 0.76
C GLY A 164 12.18 14.99 0.40
N LEU A 165 10.88 15.15 0.10
CA LEU A 165 10.04 14.03 -0.38
C LEU A 165 10.41 13.61 -1.80
N ALA A 166 10.71 14.56 -2.68
CA ALA A 166 11.15 14.31 -4.04
C ALA A 166 12.49 13.55 -4.07
N ASP A 167 13.45 13.97 -3.24
CA ASP A 167 14.76 13.31 -3.11
C ASP A 167 14.63 11.89 -2.55
N ALA A 168 13.79 11.70 -1.53
CA ALA A 168 13.50 10.38 -0.98
C ALA A 168 12.84 9.44 -2.01
N ALA A 169 11.91 9.97 -2.81
CA ALA A 169 11.25 9.22 -3.87
C ALA A 169 12.21 8.82 -4.99
N ARG A 170 13.06 9.75 -5.41
CA ARG A 170 14.11 9.52 -6.42
C ARG A 170 15.12 8.50 -5.93
N SER A 171 15.71 8.71 -4.75
CA SER A 171 16.71 7.80 -4.17
C SER A 171 16.19 6.38 -4.05
N ARG A 172 14.92 6.22 -3.66
CA ARG A 172 14.26 4.91 -3.62
C ARG A 172 14.15 4.26 -5.00
N SER A 173 13.75 5.01 -6.02
CA SER A 173 13.63 4.52 -7.40
C SER A 173 14.98 4.10 -7.97
N GLU A 174 16.01 4.92 -7.78
CA GLU A 174 17.37 4.66 -8.23
C GLU A 174 18.01 3.46 -7.50
N ALA A 175 17.80 3.35 -6.18
CA ALA A 175 18.24 2.20 -5.41
C ALA A 175 17.54 0.90 -5.84
N ASP A 176 16.23 0.94 -6.09
CA ASP A 176 15.49 -0.22 -6.60
C ASP A 176 16.02 -0.66 -7.97
N TRP A 177 16.35 0.29 -8.83
CA TRP A 177 16.97 0.00 -10.13
C TRP A 177 18.36 -0.62 -9.96
N LEU A 178 19.23 -0.03 -9.16
CA LEU A 178 20.60 -0.53 -8.93
C LEU A 178 20.59 -1.95 -8.34
N VAL A 179 19.83 -2.17 -7.29
CA VAL A 179 19.76 -3.48 -6.62
C VAL A 179 19.06 -4.50 -7.51
N GLY A 180 17.96 -4.12 -8.14
CA GLY A 180 17.16 -5.01 -9.00
C GLY A 180 17.94 -5.48 -10.22
N ILE A 181 18.57 -4.56 -10.95
CA ILE A 181 19.34 -4.88 -12.16
C ILE A 181 20.57 -5.71 -11.82
N ASN A 182 21.40 -5.24 -10.89
CA ASN A 182 22.65 -5.92 -10.54
C ASN A 182 22.40 -7.27 -9.86
N GLY A 183 21.46 -7.32 -8.92
CA GLY A 183 21.12 -8.56 -8.23
C GLY A 183 20.52 -9.60 -9.16
N THR A 184 19.59 -9.21 -10.03
CA THR A 184 18.98 -10.13 -11.03
C THR A 184 20.04 -10.68 -11.98
N ARG A 185 20.92 -9.85 -12.49
CA ARG A 185 21.98 -10.27 -13.41
C ARG A 185 23.00 -11.18 -12.73
N ALA A 186 23.43 -10.84 -11.52
CA ALA A 186 24.35 -11.65 -10.74
C ALA A 186 23.76 -13.03 -10.44
N MET A 187 22.55 -13.10 -9.93
CA MET A 187 21.90 -14.36 -9.60
C MET A 187 21.58 -15.20 -10.85
N THR A 188 21.17 -14.57 -11.93
CA THR A 188 20.97 -15.27 -13.20
C THR A 188 22.28 -15.82 -13.77
N ALA A 189 23.37 -15.04 -13.75
CA ALA A 189 24.70 -15.50 -14.17
C ALA A 189 25.21 -16.65 -13.29
N PHE A 190 24.99 -16.56 -11.98
CA PHE A 190 25.35 -17.62 -11.02
C PHE A 190 24.61 -18.92 -11.30
N ASN A 191 23.30 -18.86 -11.47
CA ASN A 191 22.47 -20.04 -11.70
C ASN A 191 22.63 -20.63 -13.12
N SER A 192 23.17 -19.84 -14.07
CA SER A 192 23.39 -20.27 -15.46
C SER A 192 24.83 -20.68 -15.76
N ARG A 193 25.70 -20.79 -14.75
CA ARG A 193 27.15 -21.07 -14.92
C ARG A 193 27.43 -22.43 -15.54
N ASP A 194 26.57 -23.40 -15.29
CA ASP A 194 26.73 -24.79 -15.76
C ASP A 194 25.96 -25.05 -17.08
N GLY A 195 25.53 -23.99 -17.77
CA GLY A 195 24.78 -24.02 -19.01
C GLY A 195 23.30 -23.62 -18.84
N GLY A 196 22.66 -23.25 -19.96
CA GLY A 196 21.29 -22.76 -19.97
C GLY A 196 21.17 -21.27 -19.58
N PHE A 197 19.92 -20.81 -19.45
CA PHE A 197 19.60 -19.47 -18.97
C PHE A 197 18.46 -19.56 -17.93
N PHE A 198 18.81 -19.37 -16.66
CA PHE A 198 17.89 -19.47 -15.55
C PHE A 198 17.67 -18.10 -14.93
N LEU A 199 16.68 -17.38 -15.46
CA LEU A 199 16.31 -16.05 -14.96
C LEU A 199 15.97 -16.12 -13.47
N THR A 200 16.79 -15.48 -12.65
CA THR A 200 16.62 -15.39 -11.20
C THR A 200 16.48 -13.94 -10.79
N THR A 201 15.25 -13.50 -10.66
CA THR A 201 14.93 -12.11 -10.33
C THR A 201 15.24 -11.78 -8.87
N VAL A 202 15.83 -10.60 -8.65
CA VAL A 202 16.05 -10.03 -7.34
C VAL A 202 15.27 -8.71 -7.27
N GLY A 203 14.52 -8.53 -6.21
CA GLY A 203 13.74 -7.31 -6.03
C GLY A 203 13.40 -7.06 -4.57
N ARG A 204 13.21 -5.80 -4.24
CA ARG A 204 12.94 -5.33 -2.89
C ARG A 204 11.69 -5.94 -2.23
N VAL A 205 10.71 -6.34 -3.01
CA VAL A 205 9.49 -6.97 -2.52
C VAL A 205 9.53 -8.49 -2.73
N GLN A 206 9.90 -8.93 -3.93
CA GLN A 206 9.87 -10.35 -4.32
C GLN A 206 10.82 -11.20 -3.46
N THR A 207 12.07 -10.75 -3.29
CA THR A 207 13.08 -11.53 -2.57
C THR A 207 12.77 -11.67 -1.08
N PRO A 208 12.42 -10.61 -0.33
CA PRO A 208 11.98 -10.76 1.06
C PRO A 208 10.71 -11.60 1.21
N THR A 209 9.76 -11.48 0.29
CA THR A 209 8.53 -12.29 0.32
C THR A 209 8.86 -13.78 0.15
N LEU A 210 9.72 -14.11 -0.82
CA LEU A 210 10.20 -15.50 -0.99
C LEU A 210 10.94 -15.99 0.26
N SER A 211 11.82 -15.17 0.83
CA SER A 211 12.54 -15.50 2.05
C SER A 211 11.62 -15.83 3.23
N LEU A 212 10.55 -15.05 3.41
CA LEU A 212 9.54 -15.31 4.44
C LEU A 212 8.84 -16.67 4.24
N ILE A 213 8.51 -17.00 2.99
CA ILE A 213 7.87 -18.27 2.64
C ILE A 213 8.83 -19.43 2.90
N VAL A 214 10.09 -19.31 2.44
CA VAL A 214 11.12 -20.33 2.65
C VAL A 214 11.37 -20.55 4.14
N THR A 215 11.58 -19.50 4.91
CA THR A 215 11.76 -19.59 6.37
C THR A 215 10.56 -20.26 7.05
N ARG A 216 9.36 -19.98 6.60
CA ARG A 216 8.14 -20.63 7.12
C ARG A 216 8.12 -22.12 6.78
N GLU A 217 8.46 -22.48 5.56
CA GLU A 217 8.50 -23.85 5.09
C GLU A 217 9.59 -24.67 5.82
N GLU A 218 10.76 -24.08 6.04
CA GLU A 218 11.83 -24.70 6.83
C GLU A 218 11.36 -24.98 8.27
N LYS A 219 10.66 -24.05 8.91
CA LYS A 219 10.06 -24.26 10.24
C LYS A 219 9.04 -25.37 10.24
N ILE A 220 8.21 -25.48 9.19
CA ILE A 220 7.22 -26.56 9.05
C ILE A 220 7.94 -27.91 8.91
N ARG A 221 9.00 -28.00 8.08
CA ARG A 221 9.78 -29.23 7.89
C ARG A 221 10.57 -29.62 9.12
N ALA A 222 11.03 -28.67 9.89
CA ALA A 222 11.75 -28.90 11.14
C ALA A 222 10.82 -29.18 12.33
N PHE A 223 9.52 -29.06 12.14
CA PHE A 223 8.56 -29.26 13.22
C PHE A 223 8.58 -30.71 13.70
N GLN A 224 8.75 -30.88 15.00
CA GLN A 224 8.63 -32.16 15.69
C GLN A 224 7.43 -32.10 16.62
N SER A 225 6.54 -33.07 16.48
CA SER A 225 5.40 -33.21 17.37
C SER A 225 5.87 -33.43 18.80
N ARG A 226 5.23 -32.78 19.75
CA ARG A 226 5.52 -32.93 21.18
C ARG A 226 4.21 -33.12 21.91
N ASP A 227 4.11 -34.25 22.60
CA ASP A 227 2.93 -34.58 23.39
C ASP A 227 2.81 -33.64 24.58
N TYR A 228 1.59 -33.25 24.90
CA TYR A 228 1.24 -32.54 26.12
C TYR A 228 -0.05 -33.11 26.71
N PHE A 229 -0.24 -32.85 28.00
CA PHE A 229 -1.39 -33.34 28.75
C PHE A 229 -2.15 -32.16 29.34
N GLU A 230 -3.47 -32.30 29.35
CA GLU A 230 -4.38 -31.35 30.00
C GLU A 230 -5.19 -32.10 31.05
N VAL A 231 -5.46 -31.46 32.18
CA VAL A 231 -6.33 -32.04 33.22
C VAL A 231 -7.68 -31.35 33.18
N HIS A 232 -8.72 -32.11 32.93
CA HIS A 232 -10.11 -31.64 32.93
C HIS A 232 -10.86 -32.34 34.09
N ALA A 233 -11.74 -31.58 34.72
CA ALA A 233 -12.60 -32.05 35.81
C ALA A 233 -14.06 -31.65 35.60
N ASN A 234 -14.96 -32.54 36.00
CA ASN A 234 -16.39 -32.19 36.11
C ASN A 234 -16.70 -32.00 37.60
N PHE A 235 -17.20 -30.80 37.91
CA PHE A 235 -17.59 -30.47 39.27
C PHE A 235 -19.10 -30.60 39.45
N ALA A 236 -19.50 -31.30 40.50
CA ALA A 236 -20.89 -31.41 40.90
C ALA A 236 -21.24 -30.33 41.95
N ALA A 237 -22.30 -29.58 41.70
CA ALA A 237 -22.87 -28.56 42.59
C ALA A 237 -24.36 -28.82 42.76
N GLN A 238 -24.98 -28.14 43.75
CA GLN A 238 -26.44 -28.28 43.97
C GLN A 238 -27.28 -27.94 42.75
N ALA A 239 -26.86 -26.97 41.96
CA ALA A 239 -27.56 -26.50 40.76
C ALA A 239 -27.22 -27.28 39.47
N GLY A 240 -26.36 -28.32 39.51
CA GLY A 240 -25.95 -29.08 38.33
C GLY A 240 -24.46 -29.39 38.31
N GLN A 241 -23.94 -29.61 37.09
CA GLN A 241 -22.53 -29.90 36.86
C GLN A 241 -21.93 -28.88 35.92
N TYR A 242 -20.63 -28.59 36.10
CA TYR A 242 -19.86 -27.76 35.18
C TYR A 242 -18.48 -28.34 34.97
N ALA A 243 -17.94 -28.13 33.77
CA ALA A 243 -16.60 -28.56 33.39
C ALA A 243 -15.56 -27.48 33.69
N GLY A 244 -14.40 -27.88 34.17
CA GLY A 244 -13.27 -27.03 34.43
C GLY A 244 -12.01 -27.60 33.83
N LYS A 245 -11.02 -26.73 33.61
CA LYS A 245 -9.68 -27.10 33.10
C LYS A 245 -8.65 -26.58 34.07
N TRP A 246 -7.70 -27.43 34.41
CA TRP A 246 -6.57 -27.04 35.24
C TRP A 246 -5.65 -26.06 34.51
N PHE A 247 -5.08 -25.13 35.24
CA PHE A 247 -4.01 -24.26 34.80
C PHE A 247 -3.07 -23.91 35.96
N ASP A 248 -1.80 -23.66 35.64
CA ASP A 248 -0.84 -23.15 36.62
C ASP A 248 -0.99 -21.62 36.78
N PRO A 249 -1.45 -21.13 37.93
CA PRO A 249 -1.61 -19.69 38.17
C PRO A 249 -0.27 -18.94 38.26
N LYS A 250 0.84 -19.64 38.40
CA LYS A 250 2.20 -19.08 38.46
C LYS A 250 2.91 -19.11 37.11
N PHE A 251 2.25 -19.64 36.08
CA PHE A 251 2.84 -19.72 34.73
C PHE A 251 3.29 -18.35 34.25
N LYS A 252 4.54 -18.29 33.79
CA LYS A 252 5.11 -17.12 33.10
C LYS A 252 5.36 -17.48 31.66
N LYS A 253 4.96 -16.60 30.76
CA LYS A 253 5.21 -16.76 29.33
C LYS A 253 6.71 -16.91 29.10
N SER A 254 7.10 -17.99 28.41
CA SER A 254 8.48 -18.28 28.01
C SER A 254 8.68 -18.06 26.50
N ASP A 255 9.91 -18.27 26.01
CA ASP A 255 10.23 -18.20 24.58
C ASP A 255 9.69 -19.42 23.81
N ASP A 256 9.27 -20.48 24.51
CA ASP A 256 8.62 -21.64 23.90
C ASP A 256 7.15 -21.28 23.57
N PRO A 257 6.76 -21.16 22.27
CA PRO A 257 5.41 -20.81 21.88
C PRO A 257 4.36 -21.85 22.22
N GLU A 258 4.81 -23.11 22.48
CA GLU A 258 3.93 -24.21 22.86
C GLU A 258 3.66 -24.26 24.37
N ALA A 259 4.44 -23.57 25.20
CA ALA A 259 4.24 -23.51 26.62
C ALA A 259 3.01 -22.63 26.94
N LYS A 260 2.04 -23.22 27.66
CA LYS A 260 0.81 -22.57 28.12
C LYS A 260 0.54 -22.96 29.56
N ALA A 261 -0.20 -22.12 30.27
CA ALA A 261 -0.54 -22.37 31.68
C ALA A 261 -1.31 -23.68 31.91
N ASP A 262 -2.02 -24.16 30.90
CA ASP A 262 -2.87 -25.35 30.93
C ASP A 262 -2.23 -26.60 30.33
N ARG A 263 -0.92 -26.55 29.98
CA ARG A 263 -0.19 -27.69 29.38
C ARG A 263 0.85 -28.26 30.32
N LEU A 264 0.81 -29.58 30.48
CA LEU A 264 1.79 -30.38 31.20
C LEU A 264 2.56 -31.23 30.21
N TRP A 265 3.87 -31.33 30.37
CA TRP A 265 4.74 -32.01 29.43
C TRP A 265 5.03 -33.47 29.82
N LYS A 266 4.56 -33.89 31.00
CA LYS A 266 4.72 -35.25 31.51
C LYS A 266 3.36 -35.81 31.94
N ALA A 267 3.12 -37.06 31.56
CA ALA A 267 1.91 -37.79 31.93
C ALA A 267 1.81 -37.98 33.45
N GLU A 268 2.93 -38.20 34.12
CA GLU A 268 2.97 -38.40 35.57
C GLU A 268 2.48 -37.15 36.32
N ASP A 269 2.84 -35.94 35.86
CA ASP A 269 2.42 -34.70 36.49
C ASP A 269 0.91 -34.51 36.34
N ALA A 270 0.37 -34.81 35.15
CA ALA A 270 -1.07 -34.76 34.90
C ALA A 270 -1.84 -35.75 35.75
N GLN A 271 -1.36 -36.98 35.84
CA GLN A 271 -1.94 -38.05 36.66
C GLN A 271 -1.89 -37.73 38.15
N ALA A 272 -0.77 -37.16 38.63
CA ALA A 272 -0.62 -36.75 40.03
C ALA A 272 -1.65 -35.68 40.42
N ILE A 273 -1.86 -34.66 39.55
CA ILE A 273 -2.87 -33.63 39.76
C ILE A 273 -4.27 -34.24 39.76
N ALA A 274 -4.60 -35.07 38.77
CA ALA A 274 -5.90 -35.70 38.68
C ALA A 274 -6.23 -36.56 39.91
N SER A 275 -5.28 -37.36 40.37
CA SER A 275 -5.43 -38.20 41.56
C SER A 275 -5.57 -37.40 42.85
N ALA A 276 -4.85 -36.30 42.95
CA ALA A 276 -4.92 -35.44 44.16
C ALA A 276 -6.26 -34.73 44.34
N VAL A 277 -6.97 -34.43 43.23
CA VAL A 277 -8.23 -33.67 43.29
C VAL A 277 -9.49 -34.52 43.13
N GLN A 278 -9.35 -35.74 42.71
CA GLN A 278 -10.48 -36.66 42.48
C GLN A 278 -11.29 -36.91 43.76
N GLY A 279 -12.58 -36.61 43.69
CA GLY A 279 -13.51 -36.83 44.83
C GLY A 279 -13.34 -35.86 46.01
N GLN A 280 -12.45 -34.87 45.86
CA GLN A 280 -12.27 -33.84 46.90
C GLN A 280 -13.25 -32.68 46.75
N PRO A 281 -13.68 -32.04 47.85
CA PRO A 281 -14.46 -30.81 47.77
C PRO A 281 -13.62 -29.68 47.22
N ALA A 282 -14.27 -28.84 46.38
CA ALA A 282 -13.62 -27.68 45.79
C ALA A 282 -14.32 -26.37 46.24
N THR A 283 -13.53 -25.32 46.40
CA THR A 283 -14.04 -23.96 46.60
C THR A 283 -14.13 -23.23 45.26
N VAL A 284 -15.31 -22.68 44.98
CA VAL A 284 -15.53 -21.89 43.75
C VAL A 284 -15.47 -20.42 44.12
N THR A 285 -14.69 -19.67 43.35
CA THR A 285 -14.67 -18.20 43.39
C THR A 285 -15.17 -17.68 42.06
N GLU A 286 -16.24 -16.90 42.09
CA GLU A 286 -16.77 -16.21 40.92
C GLU A 286 -16.26 -14.78 40.89
N GLU A 287 -15.65 -14.38 39.79
CA GLU A 287 -15.27 -13.00 39.51
C GLU A 287 -16.05 -12.47 38.30
N SER A 288 -16.79 -11.38 38.51
CA SER A 288 -17.48 -10.67 37.44
C SER A 288 -16.83 -9.30 37.25
N LYS A 289 -16.36 -9.05 36.04
CA LYS A 289 -15.77 -7.76 35.67
C LYS A 289 -16.52 -7.17 34.49
N PRO A 290 -16.94 -5.90 34.56
CA PRO A 290 -17.54 -5.23 33.43
C PRO A 290 -16.51 -5.17 32.30
N SER A 291 -16.93 -5.52 31.08
CA SER A 291 -16.11 -5.40 29.89
C SER A 291 -16.83 -4.54 28.85
N THR A 292 -16.05 -3.82 28.06
CA THR A 292 -16.56 -3.03 26.96
C THR A 292 -15.94 -3.54 25.68
N GLN A 293 -16.77 -3.87 24.71
CA GLN A 293 -16.31 -4.20 23.36
C GLN A 293 -16.45 -2.96 22.48
N ALA A 294 -15.33 -2.43 22.01
CA ALA A 294 -15.34 -1.32 21.06
C ALA A 294 -15.87 -1.78 19.69
N SER A 295 -16.50 -0.88 18.96
CA SER A 295 -16.87 -1.11 17.57
C SER A 295 -15.63 -1.45 16.74
N PRO A 296 -15.75 -2.35 15.74
CA PRO A 296 -14.68 -2.56 14.77
C PRO A 296 -14.30 -1.25 14.07
N LEU A 297 -13.03 -1.09 13.75
CA LEU A 297 -12.56 0.01 12.90
C LEU A 297 -12.96 -0.27 11.45
N LEU A 298 -12.91 0.77 10.61
CA LEU A 298 -13.06 0.64 9.17
C LEU A 298 -11.97 -0.26 8.57
N PHE A 299 -12.15 -0.68 7.32
CA PHE A 299 -11.17 -1.50 6.63
C PHE A 299 -10.03 -0.66 6.04
N ASP A 300 -8.80 -1.07 6.30
CA ASP A 300 -7.68 -0.82 5.41
C ASP A 300 -7.67 -1.85 4.26
N LEU A 301 -6.79 -1.67 3.28
CA LEU A 301 -6.73 -2.59 2.13
C LEU A 301 -6.44 -4.03 2.57
N THR A 302 -5.50 -4.24 3.47
CA THR A 302 -5.08 -5.57 3.90
C THR A 302 -6.18 -6.30 4.67
N SER A 303 -6.85 -5.61 5.59
CA SER A 303 -7.97 -6.18 6.34
C SER A 303 -9.17 -6.50 5.44
N LEU A 304 -9.47 -5.62 4.45
CA LEU A 304 -10.49 -5.89 3.44
C LEU A 304 -10.15 -7.14 2.61
N GLN A 305 -8.91 -7.28 2.16
CA GLN A 305 -8.47 -8.46 1.40
C GLN A 305 -8.57 -9.75 2.21
N ARG A 306 -8.20 -9.71 3.49
CA ARG A 306 -8.31 -10.88 4.40
C ARG A 306 -9.77 -11.29 4.62
N GLU A 307 -10.65 -10.31 4.88
CA GLU A 307 -12.07 -10.55 5.08
C GLU A 307 -12.74 -11.12 3.82
N ALA A 308 -12.46 -10.50 2.67
CA ALA A 308 -12.98 -10.96 1.37
C ALA A 308 -12.47 -12.36 1.00
N ASN A 309 -11.23 -12.67 1.33
CA ASN A 309 -10.71 -14.02 1.14
C ASN A 309 -11.38 -15.04 2.06
N GLY A 310 -11.56 -14.73 3.35
CA GLY A 310 -12.21 -15.62 4.30
C GLY A 310 -13.69 -15.89 3.98
N LYS A 311 -14.43 -14.86 3.54
CA LYS A 311 -15.87 -14.96 3.26
C LYS A 311 -16.21 -15.47 1.85
N PHE A 312 -15.43 -15.06 0.86
CA PHE A 312 -15.78 -15.26 -0.56
C PHE A 312 -14.70 -15.98 -1.36
N GLY A 313 -13.56 -16.33 -0.77
CA GLY A 313 -12.43 -16.93 -1.48
C GLY A 313 -11.75 -16.00 -2.49
N PHE A 314 -11.97 -14.68 -2.41
CA PHE A 314 -11.38 -13.73 -3.35
C PHE A 314 -9.87 -13.61 -3.14
N SER A 315 -9.12 -13.58 -4.24
CA SER A 315 -7.70 -13.25 -4.17
C SER A 315 -7.50 -11.78 -3.79
N ALA A 316 -6.34 -11.45 -3.23
CA ALA A 316 -5.97 -10.06 -2.94
C ALA A 316 -6.06 -9.17 -4.20
N LYS A 317 -5.67 -9.71 -5.37
CA LYS A 317 -5.77 -9.02 -6.67
C LYS A 317 -7.22 -8.76 -7.06
N THR A 318 -8.09 -9.73 -6.92
CA THR A 318 -9.54 -9.61 -7.22
C THR A 318 -10.18 -8.58 -6.31
N THR A 319 -9.94 -8.66 -5.01
CA THR A 319 -10.47 -7.71 -4.03
C THR A 319 -10.05 -6.28 -4.33
N LEU A 320 -8.75 -6.06 -4.64
CA LEU A 320 -8.26 -4.73 -5.01
C LEU A 320 -8.92 -4.23 -6.31
N ALA A 321 -9.07 -5.07 -7.33
CA ALA A 321 -9.70 -4.68 -8.59
C ALA A 321 -11.17 -4.25 -8.39
N LEU A 322 -11.91 -4.97 -7.57
CA LEU A 322 -13.29 -4.63 -7.21
C LEU A 322 -13.36 -3.31 -6.43
N ALA A 323 -12.52 -3.17 -5.39
CA ALA A 323 -12.44 -1.94 -4.61
C ALA A 323 -12.05 -0.72 -5.47
N GLN A 324 -11.12 -0.91 -6.41
CA GLN A 324 -10.71 0.14 -7.36
C GLN A 324 -11.88 0.55 -8.27
N SER A 325 -12.66 -0.40 -8.77
CA SER A 325 -13.85 -0.12 -9.57
C SER A 325 -14.93 0.62 -8.77
N LEU A 326 -15.17 0.22 -7.52
CA LEU A 326 -16.10 0.91 -6.62
C LEU A 326 -15.66 2.34 -6.32
N TYR A 327 -14.37 2.58 -6.19
CA TYR A 327 -13.82 3.93 -5.99
C TYR A 327 -13.88 4.78 -7.27
N GLU A 328 -13.39 4.27 -8.40
CA GLU A 328 -13.20 5.08 -9.61
C GLU A 328 -14.48 5.26 -10.43
N ARG A 329 -15.23 4.19 -10.64
CA ARG A 329 -16.41 4.18 -11.52
C ARG A 329 -17.70 4.46 -10.77
N HIS A 330 -17.87 3.84 -9.61
CA HIS A 330 -19.14 3.89 -8.87
C HIS A 330 -19.15 4.92 -7.75
N LYS A 331 -17.97 5.47 -7.38
CA LYS A 331 -17.83 6.45 -6.29
C LYS A 331 -18.46 5.99 -4.96
N ALA A 332 -18.47 4.67 -4.73
CA ALA A 332 -19.07 4.03 -3.57
C ALA A 332 -18.08 3.72 -2.45
N LEU A 333 -16.78 3.88 -2.71
CA LEU A 333 -15.72 3.73 -1.72
C LEU A 333 -14.80 4.94 -1.72
N THR A 334 -14.12 5.19 -0.60
CA THR A 334 -12.95 6.06 -0.55
C THR A 334 -11.75 5.39 -1.18
N TYR A 335 -10.60 6.07 -1.26
CA TYR A 335 -9.39 5.54 -1.89
C TYR A 335 -8.97 4.19 -1.28
N PRO A 336 -8.94 3.10 -2.07
CA PRO A 336 -8.82 1.76 -1.52
C PRO A 336 -7.40 1.37 -1.09
N ARG A 337 -6.36 2.05 -1.62
CA ARG A 337 -4.96 1.76 -1.26
C ARG A 337 -4.54 2.57 -0.04
N THR A 338 -5.16 2.29 1.08
CA THR A 338 -4.92 2.96 2.35
C THR A 338 -4.54 1.95 3.42
N ASP A 339 -3.71 2.37 4.35
CA ASP A 339 -3.41 1.72 5.61
C ASP A 339 -4.19 2.36 6.78
N SER A 340 -4.91 3.46 6.51
CA SER A 340 -5.78 4.11 7.49
C SER A 340 -7.08 3.33 7.67
N ARG A 341 -7.52 3.23 8.91
CA ARG A 341 -8.80 2.64 9.32
C ARG A 341 -9.77 3.68 9.86
N ALA A 342 -9.52 4.95 9.53
CA ALA A 342 -10.35 6.10 9.90
C ALA A 342 -10.63 6.95 8.65
N LEU A 343 -11.74 7.67 8.65
CA LEU A 343 -12.07 8.69 7.65
C LEU A 343 -11.60 10.07 8.14
N PRO A 344 -11.28 10.99 7.22
CA PRO A 344 -11.09 12.40 7.55
C PRO A 344 -12.37 13.02 8.17
N GLU A 345 -12.20 14.06 8.97
CA GLU A 345 -13.32 14.69 9.72
C GLU A 345 -14.40 15.28 8.79
N ASP A 346 -14.02 15.76 7.62
CA ASP A 346 -14.94 16.30 6.61
C ASP A 346 -15.87 15.26 5.97
N TYR A 347 -15.62 13.95 6.22
CA TYR A 347 -16.52 12.86 5.83
C TYR A 347 -17.66 12.60 6.83
N LEU A 348 -17.66 13.23 8.00
CA LEU A 348 -18.70 12.99 9.00
C LEU A 348 -20.13 13.20 8.47
N PRO A 349 -20.44 14.29 7.72
CA PRO A 349 -21.77 14.47 7.11
C PRO A 349 -22.11 13.39 6.10
N VAL A 350 -21.13 12.98 5.27
CA VAL A 350 -21.30 11.94 4.25
C VAL A 350 -21.58 10.60 4.92
N ALA A 351 -20.87 10.26 5.99
CA ALA A 351 -21.07 9.03 6.75
C ALA A 351 -22.47 8.99 7.35
N LYS A 352 -22.95 10.08 7.99
CA LYS A 352 -24.31 10.17 8.53
C LYS A 352 -25.36 9.94 7.46
N GLN A 353 -25.25 10.64 6.33
CA GLN A 353 -26.18 10.49 5.20
C GLN A 353 -26.18 9.06 4.64
N THR A 354 -25.00 8.43 4.57
CA THR A 354 -24.89 7.04 4.13
C THR A 354 -25.58 6.08 5.09
N PHE A 355 -25.43 6.27 6.40
CA PHE A 355 -26.11 5.45 7.39
C PHE A 355 -27.63 5.62 7.35
N GLU A 356 -28.13 6.85 7.18
CA GLU A 356 -29.56 7.13 7.02
C GLU A 356 -30.13 6.42 5.78
N MET A 357 -29.45 6.56 4.64
CA MET A 357 -29.83 5.86 3.38
C MET A 357 -29.84 4.33 3.54
N LEU A 358 -28.85 3.75 4.22
CA LEU A 358 -28.80 2.30 4.46
C LEU A 358 -29.92 1.83 5.40
N ALA A 359 -30.22 2.60 6.44
CA ALA A 359 -31.34 2.31 7.34
C ALA A 359 -32.69 2.32 6.60
N ASP A 360 -32.91 3.31 5.75
CA ASP A 360 -34.15 3.44 4.93
C ASP A 360 -34.26 2.31 3.88
N SER A 361 -33.14 1.76 3.43
CA SER A 361 -33.11 0.62 2.48
C SER A 361 -33.40 -0.73 3.11
N GLY A 362 -33.55 -0.80 4.43
CA GLY A 362 -33.79 -2.03 5.18
C GLY A 362 -32.57 -2.96 5.32
N MET A 363 -31.39 -2.44 5.04
CA MET A 363 -30.11 -3.16 5.21
C MET A 363 -29.60 -3.15 6.64
#